data_2b57a1c99117ada2d49e8f71735f7430
#
_entry.id   2b57a1c99117ada2d49e8f71735f7430
#
_cell.length_a   1.000
_cell.length_b   1.000
_cell.length_c   1.000
_cell.angle_alpha   90.00
_cell.angle_beta   90.00
_cell.angle_gamma   90.00
#
_symmetry.space_group_name_H-M   'P 1'
#
loop_
_entity.id
_entity.type
_entity.pdbx_description
1 polymer ?
#
loop_
_entity_poly.entity_id
_entity_poly.type
_entity_poly.pdbx_seq_one_letter_code
_entity_poly.pdbx_strand_id
1 'polypeptide(L)'
;MDKKEKYKYKLKAEILKSIAHPLRLAILDLLKNKERSVEEIIKILNEKQSTISKHLAVLKKAGIVDDKKIGLYRFYYLKIPCVLNFSICVSQTLKEKIKLEKKLVM
;
A
#
# COMPACT_ATOMS: atom_id res chain seq x y z
N MET A 1 -7.64 29.22 -5.20
CA MET A 1 -7.06 28.37 -4.14
C MET A 1 -5.83 29.07 -3.58
N ASP A 2 -5.77 29.31 -2.28
CA ASP A 2 -4.65 30.01 -1.66
C ASP A 2 -3.42 29.09 -1.48
N LYS A 3 -2.31 29.65 -0.97
CA LYS A 3 -1.05 28.90 -0.79
C LYS A 3 -1.17 27.76 0.21
N LYS A 4 -1.94 27.96 1.28
CA LYS A 4 -2.15 26.91 2.30
C LYS A 4 -2.91 25.73 1.73
N GLU A 5 -3.96 25.99 0.95
CA GLU A 5 -4.74 24.94 0.31
C GLU A 5 -3.92 24.16 -0.71
N LYS A 6 -3.14 24.86 -1.53
CA LYS A 6 -2.23 24.22 -2.49
C LYS A 6 -1.24 23.28 -1.78
N TYR A 7 -0.65 23.76 -0.71
CA TYR A 7 0.31 22.97 0.07
C TYR A 7 -0.34 21.74 0.67
N LYS A 8 -1.54 21.87 1.20
CA LYS A 8 -2.32 20.77 1.75
C LYS A 8 -2.58 19.69 0.70
N TYR A 9 -2.99 20.08 -0.51
CA TYR A 9 -3.22 19.12 -1.59
C TYR A 9 -1.93 18.48 -2.08
N LYS A 10 -0.84 19.21 -2.08
CA LYS A 10 0.49 18.65 -2.40
C LYS A 10 0.85 17.54 -1.43
N LEU A 11 0.66 17.77 -0.13
CA LEU A 11 0.94 16.76 0.90
C LEU A 11 0.05 15.54 0.76
N LYS A 12 -1.24 15.73 0.49
CA LYS A 12 -2.16 14.63 0.23
C LYS A 12 -1.72 13.79 -0.97
N ALA A 13 -1.32 14.46 -2.04
CA ALA A 13 -0.85 13.78 -3.25
C ALA A 13 0.42 12.97 -2.98
N GLU A 14 1.34 13.48 -2.18
CA GLU A 14 2.56 12.76 -1.80
C GLU A 14 2.25 11.46 -1.05
N ILE A 15 1.28 11.50 -0.14
CA ILE A 15 0.83 10.29 0.57
C ILE A 15 0.24 9.27 -0.40
N LEU A 16 -0.62 9.71 -1.32
CA LEU A 16 -1.19 8.82 -2.34
C LEU A 16 -0.12 8.22 -3.25
N LYS A 17 0.89 9.00 -3.62
CA LYS A 17 2.01 8.49 -4.43
C LYS A 17 2.79 7.39 -3.70
N SER A 18 2.90 7.48 -2.37
CA SER A 18 3.60 6.47 -1.60
C SER A 18 2.90 5.10 -1.64
N ILE A 19 1.62 5.07 -1.95
CA ILE A 19 0.82 3.85 -2.06
C ILE A 19 0.83 3.30 -3.49
N ALA A 20 0.97 4.18 -4.48
CA ALA A 20 0.77 3.88 -5.90
C ALA A 20 1.94 3.11 -6.52
N HIS A 21 2.15 1.88 -6.05
CA HIS A 21 3.14 0.95 -6.58
C HIS A 21 2.63 -0.47 -6.39
N PRO A 22 2.76 -1.36 -7.40
CA PRO A 22 2.21 -2.72 -7.30
C PRO A 22 2.61 -3.48 -6.04
N LEU A 23 3.88 -3.48 -5.69
CA LEU A 23 4.35 -4.19 -4.49
C LEU A 23 3.85 -3.55 -3.20
N ARG A 24 3.74 -2.22 -3.15
CA ARG A 24 3.21 -1.54 -1.97
C ARG A 24 1.73 -1.84 -1.78
N LEU A 25 0.96 -1.88 -2.85
CA LEU A 25 -0.44 -2.30 -2.79
C LEU A 25 -0.58 -3.74 -2.28
N ALA A 26 0.28 -4.64 -2.78
CA ALA A 26 0.28 -6.04 -2.34
C ALA A 26 0.65 -6.16 -0.85
N ILE A 27 1.62 -5.39 -0.39
CA ILE A 27 2.01 -5.36 1.03
C ILE A 27 0.83 -4.90 1.89
N LEU A 28 0.13 -3.85 1.49
CA LEU A 28 -1.03 -3.35 2.24
C LEU A 28 -2.15 -4.39 2.33
N ASP A 29 -2.39 -5.12 1.24
CA ASP A 29 -3.37 -6.21 1.25
C ASP A 29 -2.98 -7.33 2.22
N LEU A 30 -1.71 -7.66 2.34
CA LEU A 30 -1.23 -8.64 3.31
C LEU A 30 -1.45 -8.18 4.75
N LEU A 31 -1.25 -6.87 4.99
CA LEU A 31 -1.34 -6.30 6.33
C LEU A 31 -2.79 -6.04 6.78
N LYS A 32 -3.76 -6.09 5.87
CA LYS A 32 -5.16 -5.83 6.24
C LYS A 32 -5.74 -6.88 7.18
N ASN A 33 -5.28 -8.12 7.10
CA ASN A 33 -5.81 -9.24 7.89
C ASN A 33 -5.10 -9.39 9.23
N LYS A 34 -3.79 -9.19 9.24
CA LYS A 34 -2.97 -9.26 10.45
C LYS A 34 -1.60 -8.64 10.21
N GLU A 35 -0.91 -8.34 11.29
CA GLU A 35 0.49 -7.94 11.22
C GLU A 35 1.34 -9.07 10.65
N ARG A 36 2.42 -8.71 9.94
CA ARG A 36 3.32 -9.66 9.30
C ARG A 36 4.77 -9.31 9.55
N SER A 37 5.60 -10.34 9.74
CA SER A 37 7.04 -10.12 9.76
C SER A 37 7.57 -9.85 8.34
N VAL A 38 8.75 -9.22 8.25
CA VAL A 38 9.40 -9.00 6.96
C VAL A 38 9.61 -10.33 6.23
N GLU A 39 10.03 -11.37 6.95
CA GLU A 39 10.29 -12.70 6.41
C GLU A 39 9.02 -13.32 5.79
N GLU A 40 7.87 -13.15 6.44
CA GLU A 40 6.59 -13.60 5.90
C GLU A 40 6.24 -12.87 4.60
N ILE A 41 6.41 -11.56 4.58
CA ILE A 41 6.12 -10.74 3.39
C ILE A 41 7.00 -11.16 2.22
N ILE A 42 8.30 -11.34 2.47
CA ILE A 42 9.27 -11.78 1.46
C ILE A 42 8.84 -13.13 0.88
N LYS A 43 8.47 -14.06 1.73
CA LYS A 43 8.06 -15.41 1.32
C LYS A 43 6.78 -15.40 0.52
N ILE A 44 5.76 -14.68 0.98
CA ILE A 44 4.44 -14.62 0.32
C ILE A 44 4.54 -13.96 -1.05
N LEU A 45 5.25 -12.82 -1.13
CA LEU A 45 5.38 -12.07 -2.37
C LEU A 45 6.51 -12.57 -3.28
N ASN A 46 7.36 -13.48 -2.77
CA ASN A 46 8.48 -14.03 -3.51
C ASN A 46 9.39 -12.93 -4.08
N GLU A 47 9.78 -11.99 -3.23
CA GLU A 47 10.62 -10.86 -3.58
C GLU A 47 11.89 -10.84 -2.74
N LYS A 48 12.88 -10.07 -3.17
CA LYS A 48 14.13 -9.92 -2.44
C LYS A 48 13.90 -9.09 -1.16
N GLN A 49 14.67 -9.40 -0.11
CA GLN A 49 14.62 -8.66 1.14
C GLN A 49 14.84 -7.16 0.94
N SER A 50 15.84 -6.78 0.13
CA SER A 50 16.16 -5.37 -0.13
C SER A 50 14.98 -4.64 -0.78
N THR A 51 14.28 -5.30 -1.70
CA THR A 51 13.09 -4.74 -2.37
C THR A 51 11.96 -4.50 -1.37
N ILE A 52 11.62 -5.50 -0.58
CA ILE A 52 10.55 -5.39 0.41
C ILE A 52 10.90 -4.35 1.48
N SER A 53 12.11 -4.36 1.99
CA SER A 53 12.55 -3.38 2.99
C SER A 53 12.46 -1.95 2.49
N LYS A 54 12.81 -1.71 1.23
CA LYS A 54 12.70 -0.40 0.59
C LYS A 54 11.24 0.08 0.54
N HIS A 55 10.32 -0.79 0.12
CA HIS A 55 8.92 -0.44 0.03
C HIS A 55 8.27 -0.23 1.40
N LEU A 56 8.62 -1.05 2.38
CA LEU A 56 8.16 -0.85 3.75
C LEU A 56 8.66 0.47 4.34
N ALA A 57 9.90 0.86 4.04
CA ALA A 57 10.45 2.13 4.49
C ALA A 57 9.68 3.32 3.91
N VAL A 58 9.29 3.27 2.63
CA VAL A 58 8.48 4.32 1.99
C VAL A 58 7.11 4.42 2.66
N LEU A 59 6.44 3.28 2.89
CA LEU A 59 5.12 3.25 3.54
C LEU A 59 5.18 3.74 4.99
N LYS A 60 6.24 3.40 5.71
CA LYS A 60 6.45 3.83 7.09
C LYS A 60 6.68 5.34 7.16
N LYS A 61 7.54 5.87 6.28
CA LYS A 61 7.81 7.31 6.21
C LYS A 61 6.55 8.10 5.90
N ALA A 62 5.67 7.57 5.07
CA ALA A 62 4.39 8.20 4.74
C ALA A 62 3.36 8.10 5.87
N GLY A 63 3.63 7.33 6.92
CA GLY A 63 2.74 7.18 8.06
C GLY A 63 1.61 6.17 7.86
N ILE A 64 1.71 5.32 6.85
CA ILE A 64 0.66 4.35 6.51
C ILE A 64 0.84 3.04 7.27
N VAL A 65 2.08 2.61 7.43
CA VAL A 65 2.42 1.44 8.23
C VAL A 65 3.37 1.83 9.35
N ASP A 66 3.44 1.00 10.36
CA ASP A 66 4.45 1.10 11.40
C ASP A 66 4.91 -0.31 11.76
N ASP A 67 5.92 -0.40 12.59
CA ASP A 67 6.50 -1.68 12.96
C ASP A 67 6.76 -1.77 14.45
N LYS A 68 6.88 -3.00 14.92
CA LYS A 68 7.28 -3.32 16.28
C LYS A 68 8.20 -4.52 16.27
N LYS A 69 9.17 -4.51 17.19
CA LYS A 69 10.10 -5.63 17.34
C LYS A 69 9.55 -6.59 18.40
N ILE A 70 9.42 -7.86 18.01
CA ILE A 70 9.01 -8.94 18.92
C ILE A 70 10.10 -10.02 18.83
N GLY A 71 10.92 -10.17 19.89
CA GLY A 71 12.04 -11.06 19.88
C GLY A 71 13.06 -10.68 18.82
N LEU A 72 13.36 -11.59 17.90
CA LEU A 72 14.30 -11.39 16.81
C LEU A 72 13.67 -10.86 15.54
N TYR A 73 12.34 -10.73 15.53
CA TYR A 73 11.59 -10.37 14.32
C TYR A 73 10.96 -9.00 14.43
N ARG A 74 10.85 -8.33 13.27
CA ARG A 74 10.18 -7.06 13.13
C ARG A 74 8.87 -7.29 12.39
N PHE A 75 7.75 -6.92 13.05
CA PHE A 75 6.41 -7.07 12.50
C PHE A 75 5.90 -5.73 12.04
N TYR A 76 5.30 -5.69 10.86
CA TYR A 76 4.66 -4.50 10.30
C TYR A 76 3.15 -4.61 10.39
N TYR A 77 2.49 -3.48 10.57
CA TYR A 77 1.03 -3.39 10.68
C TYR A 77 0.52 -2.09 10.06
N LEU A 78 -0.76 -2.08 9.68
CA LEU A 78 -1.41 -0.88 9.17
C LEU A 78 -1.66 0.10 10.31
N LYS A 79 -1.08 1.30 10.19
CA LYS A 79 -1.33 2.40 11.13
C LYS A 79 -2.61 3.15 10.77
N ILE A 80 -2.92 3.21 9.48
CA ILE A 80 -4.09 3.92 8.93
C ILE A 80 -4.96 2.94 8.15
N PRO A 81 -5.88 2.21 8.81
CA PRO A 81 -6.69 1.19 8.12
C PRO A 81 -7.60 1.73 7.04
N CYS A 82 -7.99 3.01 7.09
CA CYS A 82 -8.87 3.61 6.08
C CYS A 82 -8.27 3.63 4.67
N VAL A 83 -6.96 3.43 4.52
CA VAL A 83 -6.33 3.30 3.20
C VAL A 83 -6.92 2.12 2.41
N LEU A 84 -7.47 1.12 3.09
CA LEU A 84 -8.11 -0.02 2.45
C LEU A 84 -9.36 0.35 1.68
N ASN A 85 -10.03 1.44 2.04
CA ASN A 85 -11.20 1.93 1.31
C ASN A 85 -10.83 2.36 -0.10
N PHE A 86 -9.64 2.95 -0.28
CA PHE A 86 -9.11 3.27 -1.60
C PHE A 86 -8.89 2.02 -2.43
N SER A 87 -8.33 0.98 -1.84
CA SER A 87 -8.10 -0.28 -2.51
C SER A 87 -9.42 -0.89 -3.02
N ILE A 88 -10.49 -0.83 -2.24
CA ILE A 88 -11.81 -1.32 -2.63
C ILE A 88 -12.34 -0.53 -3.82
N CYS A 89 -12.27 0.80 -3.79
CA CYS A 89 -12.73 1.66 -4.87
C CYS A 89 -11.96 1.41 -6.16
N VAL A 90 -10.65 1.29 -6.07
CA VAL A 90 -9.79 1.02 -7.23
C VAL A 90 -10.10 -0.35 -7.82
N SER A 91 -10.34 -1.37 -6.98
CA SER A 91 -10.70 -2.70 -7.42
C SER A 91 -12.04 -2.71 -8.18
N GLN A 92 -13.02 -1.94 -7.72
CA GLN A 92 -14.30 -1.80 -8.42
C GLN A 92 -14.12 -1.15 -9.79
N THR A 93 -13.32 -0.08 -9.87
CA THR A 93 -13.01 0.58 -11.13
C THR A 93 -12.32 -0.37 -12.09
N LEU A 94 -11.37 -1.15 -11.60
CA LEU A 94 -10.65 -2.15 -12.40
C LEU A 94 -11.60 -3.21 -12.94
N LYS A 95 -12.54 -3.71 -12.14
CA LYS A 95 -13.55 -4.68 -12.57
C LYS A 95 -14.41 -4.13 -13.71
N GLU A 96 -14.83 -2.87 -13.62
CA GLU A 96 -15.61 -2.23 -14.68
C GLU A 96 -14.79 -2.09 -15.98
N LYS A 97 -13.52 -1.71 -15.88
CA LYS A 97 -12.63 -1.61 -17.03
C LYS A 97 -12.42 -2.96 -17.72
N ILE A 98 -12.18 -4.00 -16.97
CA ILE A 98 -12.00 -5.36 -17.49
C ILE A 98 -13.26 -5.83 -18.18
N LYS A 99 -14.44 -5.56 -17.62
CA LYS A 99 -15.73 -5.89 -18.18
C LYS A 99 -15.95 -5.21 -19.55
N LEU A 100 -15.56 -3.93 -19.64
CA LEU A 100 -15.61 -3.16 -20.89
C LEU A 100 -14.67 -3.73 -21.94
N GLU A 101 -13.44 -4.06 -21.58
CA GLU A 101 -12.45 -4.66 -22.49
C GLU A 101 -12.97 -6.00 -23.05
N LYS A 102 -13.56 -6.84 -22.21
CA LYS A 102 -14.16 -8.10 -22.65
C LYS A 102 -15.28 -7.89 -23.64
N LYS A 103 -16.10 -6.87 -23.44
CA LYS A 103 -17.18 -6.52 -24.39
C LYS A 103 -16.64 -6.07 -25.73
N LEU A 104 -15.52 -5.34 -25.72
CA LEU A 104 -14.91 -4.81 -26.95
C LEU A 104 -14.18 -5.90 -27.74
N VAL A 105 -13.68 -6.94 -27.08
CA VAL A 105 -12.90 -8.03 -27.69
C VAL A 105 -13.82 -9.16 -28.18
N MET A 106 -15.02 -9.24 -27.63
CA MET A 106 -16.02 -10.22 -28.05
C MET A 106 -17.02 -9.61 -29.02
#